data_a06fd9dbbef36f6725eea0933162087b
#
_entry.id   a06fd9dbbef36f6725eea0933162087b
#
_cell.length_a   1.000
_cell.length_b   1.000
_cell.length_c   1.000
_cell.angle_alpha   90.00
_cell.angle_beta   90.00
_cell.angle_gamma   90.00
#
_symmetry.space_group_name_H-M   'P 1'
#
loop_
_entity.id
_entity.type
_entity.pdbx_description
1 polymer ?
#
loop_
_entity_poly.entity_id
_entity_poly.type
_entity_poly.pdbx_seq_one_letter_code
_entity_poly.pdbx_strand_id
1 'polypeptide(L)'
;MERIEPLQGAFFTQLFHSMSDAVYVIDPESSSILAANEAGCRVLGMTPDELVNQSVLTLNRDVAGPNQWQEIAQAIIKAGKYTFVGRHLRKDGTDFPVEVITDYFEYCGRGYMVSVARDLSEHHRHRDYLIDDELIRTLLLDESSDGLWDWNLQDQSLFLSPQWFRMLGYGPNEIPAPTLDTWKNLVHPDDIDRIVALLQDHLQGKNSRYEAKYRLCNRDGHYLWVYDRGMVARRDANGEPQRMIGLVLDITESERYAAELLELSQRDELTGLYNRRTGYEMFERFLRDCRLGGKPLQVVMLDIDHFKPLNDAYGHQEGDRAIRHVARELRRSLRSGEWLFRWGGEEFLLLFPKIDHARIQQLMQRLLKHFNATPYVTEEGVTLPLTFSAGISSFPENGNSIQQLVESADRALYRAKSSGRNRIEG
;
A
#
# COMPACT_ATOMS: atom_id res chain seq x y z
N MET A 1 9.63 24.41 4.34
CA MET A 1 8.57 23.38 4.20
C MET A 1 7.40 23.87 5.03
N GLU A 2 6.38 24.41 4.36
CA GLU A 2 5.15 24.84 5.03
C GLU A 2 4.46 23.60 5.63
N ARG A 3 4.15 23.67 6.91
CA ARG A 3 3.31 22.69 7.59
C ARG A 3 1.93 22.78 6.96
N ILE A 4 1.48 21.70 6.33
CA ILE A 4 0.08 21.52 5.97
C ILE A 4 -0.65 21.44 7.32
N GLU A 5 -1.42 22.47 7.67
CA GLU A 5 -2.34 22.44 8.82
C GLU A 5 -3.27 21.22 8.69
N PRO A 6 -3.72 20.62 9.79
CA PRO A 6 -4.63 19.49 9.72
C PRO A 6 -5.84 19.88 8.87
N LEU A 7 -6.00 19.16 7.74
CA LEU A 7 -7.05 19.40 6.75
C LEU A 7 -8.41 19.32 7.46
N GLN A 8 -9.07 20.46 7.60
CA GLN A 8 -10.38 20.56 8.26
C GLN A 8 -11.46 19.90 7.39
N GLY A 9 -12.59 19.52 8.00
CA GLY A 9 -13.70 18.86 7.32
C GLY A 9 -14.17 19.55 6.03
N ALA A 10 -14.09 20.89 5.96
CA ALA A 10 -14.39 21.67 4.77
C ALA A 10 -13.52 21.32 3.55
N PHE A 11 -12.24 21.00 3.73
CA PHE A 11 -11.36 20.57 2.67
C PHE A 11 -11.79 19.22 2.08
N PHE A 12 -12.10 18.24 2.92
CA PHE A 12 -12.57 16.93 2.46
C PHE A 12 -13.91 17.03 1.76
N THR A 13 -14.80 17.88 2.22
CA THR A 13 -16.07 18.16 1.54
C THR A 13 -15.82 18.76 0.15
N GLN A 14 -14.94 19.73 0.03
CA GLN A 14 -14.61 20.33 -1.26
C GLN A 14 -13.93 19.31 -2.20
N LEU A 15 -12.99 18.50 -1.68
CA LEU A 15 -12.36 17.42 -2.43
C LEU A 15 -13.40 16.43 -2.95
N PHE A 16 -14.30 15.97 -2.10
CA PHE A 16 -15.38 15.04 -2.46
C PHE A 16 -16.25 15.59 -3.61
N HIS A 17 -16.62 16.87 -3.55
CA HIS A 17 -17.44 17.51 -4.59
C HIS A 17 -16.66 17.81 -5.88
N SER A 18 -15.34 17.98 -5.82
CA SER A 18 -14.50 18.26 -6.99
C SER A 18 -14.14 17.02 -7.82
N MET A 19 -14.42 15.81 -7.32
CA MET A 19 -14.16 14.58 -8.05
C MET A 19 -15.01 14.49 -9.32
N SER A 20 -14.39 14.07 -10.45
CA SER A 20 -15.04 13.96 -11.76
C SER A 20 -15.95 12.75 -11.85
N ASP A 21 -15.60 11.63 -11.21
CA ASP A 21 -16.42 10.44 -11.16
C ASP A 21 -17.52 10.58 -10.09
N ALA A 22 -18.65 9.92 -10.31
CA ALA A 22 -19.73 9.88 -9.33
C ALA A 22 -19.31 9.09 -8.09
N VAL A 23 -19.43 9.70 -6.91
CA VAL A 23 -19.09 9.07 -5.64
C VAL A 23 -20.26 9.06 -4.69
N TYR A 24 -20.57 7.89 -4.12
CA TYR A 24 -21.65 7.68 -3.16
C TYR A 24 -21.11 7.09 -1.87
N VAL A 25 -21.59 7.59 -0.73
CA VAL A 25 -21.41 6.96 0.58
C VAL A 25 -22.71 6.23 0.92
N ILE A 26 -22.60 4.94 1.25
CA ILE A 26 -23.74 4.04 1.37
C ILE A 26 -23.70 3.37 2.73
N ASP A 27 -24.85 3.23 3.36
CA ASP A 27 -25.03 2.40 4.55
C ASP A 27 -25.16 0.93 4.14
N PRO A 28 -24.25 0.05 4.58
CA PRO A 28 -24.26 -1.35 4.15
C PRO A 28 -25.48 -2.14 4.58
N GLU A 29 -26.11 -1.77 5.70
CA GLU A 29 -27.26 -2.50 6.24
C GLU A 29 -28.57 -2.12 5.52
N SER A 30 -28.80 -0.81 5.35
CA SER A 30 -30.05 -0.29 4.78
C SER A 30 -29.99 -0.08 3.27
N SER A 31 -28.82 -0.19 2.63
CA SER A 31 -28.57 0.22 1.24
C SER A 31 -28.81 1.70 0.95
N SER A 32 -29.01 2.53 1.97
CA SER A 32 -29.32 3.95 1.82
C SER A 32 -28.07 4.75 1.45
N ILE A 33 -28.23 5.68 0.51
CA ILE A 33 -27.22 6.65 0.14
C ILE A 33 -27.18 7.74 1.22
N LEU A 34 -26.06 7.85 1.90
CA LEU A 34 -25.84 8.83 2.98
C LEU A 34 -25.27 10.15 2.45
N ALA A 35 -24.49 10.09 1.37
CA ALA A 35 -23.94 11.24 0.69
C ALA A 35 -23.64 10.92 -0.77
N ALA A 36 -23.68 11.95 -1.62
CA ALA A 36 -23.25 11.91 -3.01
C ALA A 36 -22.52 13.19 -3.38
N ASN A 37 -21.53 13.09 -4.26
CA ASN A 37 -20.84 14.26 -4.79
C ASN A 37 -21.63 14.93 -5.95
N GLU A 38 -21.17 16.10 -6.40
CA GLU A 38 -21.83 16.81 -7.52
C GLU A 38 -21.87 15.99 -8.81
N ALA A 39 -20.81 15.21 -9.11
CA ALA A 39 -20.77 14.36 -10.29
C ALA A 39 -21.85 13.27 -10.22
N GLY A 40 -22.06 12.64 -9.05
CA GLY A 40 -23.12 11.66 -8.84
C GLY A 40 -24.52 12.22 -9.05
N CYS A 41 -24.77 13.41 -8.52
CA CYS A 41 -26.04 14.11 -8.72
C CYS A 41 -26.28 14.46 -10.21
N ARG A 42 -25.25 14.95 -10.88
CA ARG A 42 -25.31 15.35 -12.30
C ARG A 42 -25.58 14.17 -13.23
N VAL A 43 -24.86 13.05 -13.02
CA VAL A 43 -24.99 11.85 -13.87
C VAL A 43 -26.37 11.22 -13.75
N LEU A 44 -26.96 11.24 -12.55
CA LEU A 44 -28.30 10.68 -12.31
C LEU A 44 -29.42 11.66 -12.61
N GLY A 45 -29.13 12.95 -12.81
CA GLY A 45 -30.12 14.00 -13.01
C GLY A 45 -30.96 14.28 -11.76
N MET A 46 -30.38 14.07 -10.57
CA MET A 46 -31.02 14.24 -9.26
C MET A 46 -30.33 15.33 -8.44
N THR A 47 -31.12 16.01 -7.59
CA THR A 47 -30.54 16.91 -6.59
C THR A 47 -29.95 16.11 -5.41
N PRO A 48 -29.05 16.71 -4.60
CA PRO A 48 -28.53 16.04 -3.39
C PRO A 48 -29.65 15.59 -2.43
N ASP A 49 -30.67 16.42 -2.23
CA ASP A 49 -31.80 16.11 -1.34
C ASP A 49 -32.68 14.97 -1.87
N GLU A 50 -32.73 14.78 -3.18
CA GLU A 50 -33.48 13.68 -3.82
C GLU A 50 -32.69 12.38 -3.74
N LEU A 51 -31.37 12.44 -3.71
CA LEU A 51 -30.50 11.27 -3.77
C LEU A 51 -30.17 10.71 -2.38
N VAL A 52 -29.99 11.59 -1.40
CA VAL A 52 -29.73 11.19 -0.01
C VAL A 52 -30.97 10.48 0.58
N ASN A 53 -30.74 9.39 1.27
CA ASN A 53 -31.72 8.47 1.82
C ASN A 53 -32.48 7.60 0.78
N GLN A 54 -32.20 7.72 -0.50
CA GLN A 54 -32.63 6.69 -1.45
C GLN A 54 -31.78 5.41 -1.29
N SER A 55 -32.38 4.27 -1.62
CA SER A 55 -31.66 3.01 -1.70
C SER A 55 -30.90 2.93 -3.02
N VAL A 56 -29.65 2.43 -2.99
CA VAL A 56 -28.91 2.11 -4.22
C VAL A 56 -29.63 1.11 -5.11
N LEU A 57 -30.59 0.34 -4.56
CA LEU A 57 -31.43 -0.60 -5.30
C LEU A 57 -32.36 0.10 -6.27
N THR A 58 -32.75 1.36 -6.03
CA THR A 58 -33.58 2.14 -6.96
C THR A 58 -32.76 2.65 -8.14
N LEU A 59 -31.45 2.75 -8.00
CA LEU A 59 -30.54 3.24 -9.04
C LEU A 59 -29.98 2.09 -9.89
N ASN A 60 -29.91 0.88 -9.34
CA ASN A 60 -29.25 -0.25 -10.00
C ASN A 60 -30.30 -1.23 -10.54
N ARG A 61 -30.31 -1.43 -11.87
CA ARG A 61 -31.27 -2.35 -12.54
C ARG A 61 -30.93 -3.83 -12.39
N ASP A 62 -29.66 -4.12 -12.07
CA ASP A 62 -29.14 -5.50 -12.08
C ASP A 62 -29.20 -6.15 -10.69
N VAL A 63 -29.68 -5.44 -9.67
CA VAL A 63 -29.86 -5.96 -8.30
C VAL A 63 -31.35 -6.19 -8.03
N ALA A 64 -31.74 -7.45 -7.86
CA ALA A 64 -33.15 -7.86 -7.81
C ALA A 64 -33.86 -7.57 -6.46
N GLY A 65 -33.20 -6.91 -5.50
CA GLY A 65 -33.85 -6.49 -4.25
C GLY A 65 -33.01 -6.67 -2.98
N PRO A 66 -33.62 -6.48 -1.79
CA PRO A 66 -32.90 -6.41 -0.51
C PRO A 66 -32.09 -7.67 -0.16
N ASN A 67 -32.58 -8.86 -0.51
CA ASN A 67 -31.88 -10.11 -0.19
C ASN A 67 -30.56 -10.22 -0.96
N GLN A 68 -30.57 -9.90 -2.25
CA GLN A 68 -29.37 -9.89 -3.06
C GLN A 68 -28.40 -8.79 -2.63
N TRP A 69 -28.92 -7.64 -2.16
CA TRP A 69 -28.07 -6.60 -1.58
C TRP A 69 -27.31 -7.10 -0.36
N GLN A 70 -27.97 -7.81 0.54
CA GLN A 70 -27.31 -8.35 1.74
C GLN A 70 -26.16 -9.30 1.39
N GLU A 71 -26.33 -10.14 0.38
CA GLU A 71 -25.26 -11.03 -0.13
C GLU A 71 -24.09 -10.22 -0.69
N ILE A 72 -24.39 -9.20 -1.51
CA ILE A 72 -23.37 -8.29 -2.08
C ILE A 72 -22.66 -7.52 -0.97
N ALA A 73 -23.41 -6.95 -0.03
CA ALA A 73 -22.84 -6.20 1.09
C ALA A 73 -21.90 -7.05 1.95
N GLN A 74 -22.30 -8.29 2.27
CA GLN A 74 -21.44 -9.22 2.99
C GLN A 74 -20.18 -9.59 2.22
N ALA A 75 -20.29 -9.77 0.89
CA ALA A 75 -19.14 -10.04 0.03
C ALA A 75 -18.17 -8.85 0.01
N ILE A 76 -18.68 -7.62 -0.05
CA ILE A 76 -17.87 -6.39 0.00
C ILE A 76 -17.18 -6.26 1.37
N ILE A 77 -17.90 -6.44 2.47
CA ILE A 77 -17.36 -6.38 3.83
C ILE A 77 -16.22 -7.39 4.00
N LYS A 78 -16.41 -8.61 3.50
CA LYS A 78 -15.41 -9.68 3.61
C LYS A 78 -14.19 -9.46 2.73
N ALA A 79 -14.38 -8.95 1.51
CA ALA A 79 -13.31 -8.73 0.53
C ALA A 79 -12.62 -7.38 0.71
N GLY A 80 -13.23 -6.42 1.42
CA GLY A 80 -12.79 -5.03 1.55
C GLY A 80 -13.05 -4.18 0.31
N LYS A 81 -13.08 -4.77 -0.88
CA LYS A 81 -13.30 -4.10 -2.18
C LYS A 81 -14.05 -4.99 -3.15
N TYR A 82 -14.92 -4.39 -3.95
CA TYR A 82 -15.71 -5.08 -4.98
C TYR A 82 -15.88 -4.20 -6.22
N THR A 83 -15.75 -4.80 -7.40
CA THR A 83 -15.96 -4.10 -8.68
C THR A 83 -16.98 -4.86 -9.50
N PHE A 84 -17.94 -4.15 -10.07
CA PHE A 84 -18.89 -4.73 -11.01
C PHE A 84 -19.21 -3.75 -12.14
N VAL A 85 -19.64 -4.29 -13.27
CA VAL A 85 -20.22 -3.53 -14.39
C VAL A 85 -21.70 -3.85 -14.45
N GLY A 86 -22.54 -2.82 -14.45
CA GLY A 86 -23.98 -2.94 -14.43
C GLY A 86 -24.66 -1.75 -15.12
N ARG A 87 -25.94 -1.53 -14.83
CA ARG A 87 -26.73 -0.42 -15.39
C ARG A 87 -27.35 0.41 -14.29
N HIS A 88 -27.11 1.72 -14.33
CA HIS A 88 -27.78 2.68 -13.47
C HIS A 88 -28.94 3.36 -14.17
N LEU A 89 -29.99 3.71 -13.40
CA LEU A 89 -31.18 4.38 -13.84
C LEU A 89 -31.10 5.87 -13.49
N ARG A 90 -31.36 6.75 -14.50
CA ARG A 90 -31.46 8.19 -14.26
C ARG A 90 -32.90 8.55 -13.86
N LYS A 91 -33.08 9.76 -13.32
CA LYS A 91 -34.40 10.32 -12.94
C LYS A 91 -35.40 10.37 -14.11
N ASP A 92 -34.91 10.57 -15.32
CA ASP A 92 -35.74 10.61 -16.53
C ASP A 92 -36.19 9.22 -17.03
N GLY A 93 -35.79 8.16 -16.34
CA GLY A 93 -36.14 6.79 -16.71
C GLY A 93 -35.17 6.15 -17.71
N THR A 94 -34.15 6.88 -18.20
CA THR A 94 -33.10 6.31 -19.03
C THR A 94 -32.13 5.53 -18.19
N ASP A 95 -31.58 4.45 -18.72
CA ASP A 95 -30.53 3.70 -18.08
C ASP A 95 -29.20 3.84 -18.84
N PHE A 96 -28.09 3.67 -18.15
CA PHE A 96 -26.76 3.77 -18.74
C PHE A 96 -25.81 2.72 -18.12
N PRO A 97 -24.84 2.22 -18.91
CA PRO A 97 -23.84 1.28 -18.42
C PRO A 97 -22.89 2.01 -17.48
N VAL A 98 -22.54 1.35 -16.37
CA VAL A 98 -21.70 1.91 -15.32
C VAL A 98 -20.73 0.85 -14.80
N GLU A 99 -19.46 1.24 -14.58
CA GLU A 99 -18.52 0.49 -13.77
C GLU A 99 -18.54 1.05 -12.35
N VAL A 100 -18.77 0.20 -11.37
CA VAL A 100 -18.85 0.61 -9.95
C VAL A 100 -17.77 -0.11 -9.17
N ILE A 101 -16.96 0.65 -8.47
CA ILE A 101 -15.94 0.18 -7.54
C ILE A 101 -16.39 0.58 -6.14
N THR A 102 -16.57 -0.40 -5.25
CA THR A 102 -17.02 -0.16 -3.88
C THR A 102 -15.98 -0.67 -2.89
N ASP A 103 -15.58 0.19 -1.97
CA ASP A 103 -14.70 -0.12 -0.84
C ASP A 103 -15.49 -0.03 0.47
N TYR A 104 -15.20 -0.96 1.43
CA TYR A 104 -15.77 -0.93 2.78
C TYR A 104 -14.76 -0.39 3.79
N PHE A 105 -15.23 0.44 4.73
CA PHE A 105 -14.43 0.92 5.86
C PHE A 105 -15.28 1.15 7.10
N GLU A 106 -14.65 1.16 8.25
CA GLU A 106 -15.29 1.48 9.53
C GLU A 106 -14.83 2.84 10.05
N TYR A 107 -15.79 3.62 10.54
CA TYR A 107 -15.52 4.90 11.18
C TYR A 107 -16.40 5.07 12.41
N CYS A 108 -15.80 5.40 13.56
CA CYS A 108 -16.48 5.53 14.86
C CYS A 108 -17.36 4.32 15.23
N GLY A 109 -16.90 3.10 14.91
CA GLY A 109 -17.62 1.86 15.22
C GLY A 109 -18.82 1.57 14.34
N ARG A 110 -18.98 2.29 13.22
CA ARG A 110 -20.02 2.08 12.21
C ARG A 110 -19.38 1.81 10.85
N GLY A 111 -19.92 0.83 10.13
CA GLY A 111 -19.50 0.46 8.77
C GLY A 111 -20.08 1.40 7.71
N TYR A 112 -19.30 1.68 6.68
CA TYR A 112 -19.68 2.48 5.52
C TYR A 112 -19.13 1.84 4.25
N MET A 113 -19.82 2.08 3.13
CA MET A 113 -19.31 1.77 1.80
C MET A 113 -19.12 3.05 1.01
N VAL A 114 -17.99 3.19 0.32
CA VAL A 114 -17.77 4.24 -0.68
C VAL A 114 -17.77 3.59 -2.05
N SER A 115 -18.68 4.02 -2.91
CA SER A 115 -18.79 3.56 -4.28
C SER A 115 -18.40 4.67 -5.24
N VAL A 116 -17.45 4.38 -6.13
CA VAL A 116 -17.11 5.22 -7.27
C VAL A 116 -17.75 4.61 -8.49
N ALA A 117 -18.62 5.36 -9.15
CA ALA A 117 -19.36 4.91 -10.32
C ALA A 117 -18.95 5.73 -11.56
N ARG A 118 -18.39 5.04 -12.55
CA ARG A 118 -17.95 5.63 -13.80
C ARG A 118 -18.96 5.34 -14.90
N ASP A 119 -19.52 6.39 -15.51
CA ASP A 119 -20.42 6.27 -16.67
C ASP A 119 -19.64 5.75 -17.89
N LEU A 120 -20.06 4.60 -18.41
CA LEU A 120 -19.49 3.99 -19.61
C LEU A 120 -20.25 4.35 -20.89
N SER A 121 -21.21 5.26 -20.84
CA SER A 121 -22.08 5.61 -22.01
C SER A 121 -21.27 6.18 -23.16
N GLU A 122 -20.21 6.93 -22.89
CA GLU A 122 -19.32 7.43 -23.94
C GLU A 122 -18.52 6.28 -24.57
N HIS A 123 -18.06 5.32 -23.78
CA HIS A 123 -17.37 4.13 -24.28
C HIS A 123 -18.27 3.23 -25.13
N HIS A 124 -19.55 3.11 -24.78
CA HIS A 124 -20.52 2.32 -25.55
C HIS A 124 -21.00 3.03 -26.82
N ARG A 125 -21.23 4.34 -26.77
CA ARG A 125 -21.56 5.13 -27.97
C ARG A 125 -20.43 5.09 -29.00
N HIS A 126 -19.18 5.09 -28.56
CA HIS A 126 -18.03 4.94 -29.45
C HIS A 126 -17.92 3.55 -30.09
N ARG A 127 -18.41 2.49 -29.44
CA ARG A 127 -18.42 1.13 -30.00
C ARG A 127 -19.36 0.99 -31.20
N ASP A 128 -20.52 1.67 -31.17
CA ASP A 128 -21.49 1.64 -32.26
C ASP A 128 -21.13 2.57 -33.45
N TYR A 129 -20.27 3.59 -33.19
CA TYR A 129 -19.70 4.47 -34.23
C TYR A 129 -18.39 3.95 -34.86
N LEU A 130 -17.81 2.87 -34.36
CA LEU A 130 -16.53 2.32 -34.80
C LEU A 130 -16.61 1.53 -36.13
N ILE A 131 -17.59 1.78 -36.96
CA ILE A 131 -17.68 1.06 -38.24
C ILE A 131 -16.97 1.82 -39.38
N ASP A 132 -16.65 3.13 -39.28
CA ASP A 132 -16.15 3.82 -40.50
C ASP A 132 -15.13 4.96 -40.34
N ASP A 133 -14.36 5.11 -39.27
CA ASP A 133 -13.41 6.22 -39.27
C ASP A 133 -12.06 5.92 -38.60
N GLU A 134 -11.06 5.60 -39.44
CA GLU A 134 -9.65 5.41 -39.09
C GLU A 134 -9.07 6.66 -38.39
N LEU A 135 -9.61 7.84 -38.66
CA LEU A 135 -9.21 9.11 -38.05
C LEU A 135 -9.69 9.21 -36.59
N ILE A 136 -10.93 8.80 -36.32
CA ILE A 136 -11.51 8.79 -34.95
C ILE A 136 -10.77 7.73 -34.10
N ARG A 137 -10.47 6.57 -34.69
CA ARG A 137 -9.66 5.54 -34.05
C ARG A 137 -8.27 6.05 -33.68
N THR A 138 -7.61 6.80 -34.56
CA THR A 138 -6.30 7.38 -34.33
C THR A 138 -6.35 8.46 -33.26
N LEU A 139 -7.34 9.37 -33.27
CA LEU A 139 -7.51 10.42 -32.27
C LEU A 139 -7.82 9.86 -30.89
N LEU A 140 -8.65 8.82 -30.78
CA LEU A 140 -8.97 8.18 -29.50
C LEU A 140 -7.78 7.43 -28.90
N LEU A 141 -6.91 6.85 -29.74
CA LEU A 141 -5.67 6.19 -29.32
C LEU A 141 -4.58 7.19 -28.97
N ASP A 142 -4.58 8.40 -29.57
CA ASP A 142 -3.60 9.44 -29.31
C ASP A 142 -3.88 10.25 -28.05
N GLU A 143 -5.15 10.40 -27.64
CA GLU A 143 -5.56 11.17 -26.46
C GLU A 143 -5.64 10.31 -25.17
N SER A 144 -5.70 8.99 -25.28
CA SER A 144 -5.68 8.13 -24.09
C SER A 144 -4.27 8.11 -23.49
N SER A 145 -4.17 8.20 -22.16
CA SER A 145 -2.89 8.05 -21.44
C SER A 145 -2.37 6.61 -21.45
N ASP A 146 -3.19 5.64 -21.88
CA ASP A 146 -2.93 4.22 -21.80
C ASP A 146 -2.40 3.67 -23.12
N GLY A 147 -1.39 2.79 -23.05
CA GLY A 147 -0.88 2.07 -24.20
C GLY A 147 -1.83 0.93 -24.58
N LEU A 148 -2.39 0.97 -25.80
CA LEU A 148 -3.19 -0.16 -26.31
C LEU A 148 -2.29 -1.14 -27.03
N TRP A 149 -2.58 -2.43 -26.87
CA TRP A 149 -1.99 -3.50 -27.64
C TRP A 149 -3.06 -4.44 -28.21
N ASP A 150 -2.76 -5.01 -29.37
CA ASP A 150 -3.63 -5.92 -30.10
C ASP A 150 -2.79 -7.02 -30.73
N TRP A 151 -2.92 -8.23 -30.21
CA TRP A 151 -2.12 -9.37 -30.63
C TRP A 151 -2.97 -10.36 -31.45
N ASN A 152 -2.55 -10.56 -32.70
CA ASN A 152 -3.10 -11.59 -33.55
C ASN A 152 -2.31 -12.90 -33.33
N LEU A 153 -2.96 -13.91 -32.78
CA LEU A 153 -2.32 -15.19 -32.46
C LEU A 153 -2.09 -16.06 -33.69
N GLN A 154 -2.76 -15.77 -34.82
CA GLN A 154 -2.61 -16.59 -36.04
C GLN A 154 -1.31 -16.27 -36.80
N ASP A 155 -1.03 -15.01 -37.00
CA ASP A 155 0.16 -14.54 -37.73
C ASP A 155 1.25 -13.96 -36.78
N GLN A 156 1.00 -14.00 -35.45
CA GLN A 156 1.88 -13.51 -34.40
C GLN A 156 2.16 -11.99 -34.48
N SER A 157 1.40 -11.23 -35.24
CA SER A 157 1.55 -9.79 -35.32
C SER A 157 1.04 -9.12 -34.05
N LEU A 158 1.75 -8.10 -33.59
CA LEU A 158 1.41 -7.30 -32.41
C LEU A 158 1.32 -5.83 -32.83
N PHE A 159 0.14 -5.27 -32.72
CA PHE A 159 -0.04 -3.82 -32.83
C PHE A 159 0.15 -3.18 -31.45
N LEU A 160 0.91 -2.09 -31.41
CA LEU A 160 1.13 -1.25 -30.24
C LEU A 160 0.74 0.18 -30.60
N SER A 161 -0.05 0.84 -29.75
CA SER A 161 -0.50 2.20 -30.01
C SER A 161 0.67 3.20 -29.90
N PRO A 162 0.58 4.38 -30.52
CA PRO A 162 1.58 5.44 -30.35
C PRO A 162 1.85 5.79 -28.89
N GLN A 163 0.81 5.73 -28.05
CA GLN A 163 0.96 5.97 -26.61
C GLN A 163 1.81 4.92 -25.90
N TRP A 164 1.71 3.66 -26.30
CA TRP A 164 2.57 2.59 -25.79
C TRP A 164 4.06 2.91 -26.03
N PHE A 165 4.40 3.40 -27.23
CA PHE A 165 5.77 3.80 -27.54
C PHE A 165 6.19 5.04 -26.75
N ARG A 166 5.33 6.07 -26.67
CA ARG A 166 5.61 7.30 -25.91
C ARG A 166 5.86 7.01 -24.43
N MET A 167 5.07 6.14 -23.82
CA MET A 167 5.21 5.71 -22.41
C MET A 167 6.60 5.14 -22.14
N LEU A 168 7.15 4.37 -23.09
CA LEU A 168 8.48 3.76 -22.96
C LEU A 168 9.59 4.62 -23.56
N GLY A 169 9.29 5.86 -24.02
CA GLY A 169 10.28 6.78 -24.57
C GLY A 169 10.75 6.46 -25.99
N TYR A 170 10.05 5.57 -26.70
CA TYR A 170 10.37 5.27 -28.10
C TYR A 170 9.66 6.25 -29.05
N GLY A 171 10.39 6.65 -30.10
CA GLY A 171 9.84 7.41 -31.20
C GLY A 171 9.05 6.56 -32.19
N PRO A 172 8.26 7.21 -33.09
CA PRO A 172 7.55 6.52 -34.16
C PRO A 172 8.55 5.71 -35.03
N ASN A 173 8.23 4.45 -35.29
CA ASN A 173 9.01 3.53 -36.13
C ASN A 173 10.39 3.10 -35.58
N GLU A 174 10.73 3.37 -34.32
CA GLU A 174 11.98 2.84 -33.73
C GLU A 174 11.90 1.32 -33.48
N ILE A 175 10.70 0.79 -33.30
CA ILE A 175 10.44 -0.67 -33.24
C ILE A 175 9.54 -1.03 -34.43
N PRO A 176 10.11 -1.35 -35.60
CA PRO A 176 9.32 -1.78 -36.74
C PRO A 176 8.77 -3.19 -36.55
N ALA A 177 7.50 -3.40 -36.91
CA ALA A 177 6.81 -4.70 -36.83
C ALA A 177 6.96 -5.42 -35.48
N PRO A 178 6.44 -4.87 -34.38
CA PRO A 178 6.57 -5.48 -33.07
C PRO A 178 5.89 -6.86 -33.02
N THR A 179 6.48 -7.77 -32.28
CA THR A 179 5.99 -9.13 -32.04
C THR A 179 5.88 -9.39 -30.55
N LEU A 180 5.32 -10.53 -30.16
CA LEU A 180 5.30 -10.94 -28.76
C LEU A 180 6.71 -11.03 -28.16
N ASP A 181 7.71 -11.43 -28.94
CA ASP A 181 9.10 -11.50 -28.46
C ASP A 181 9.70 -10.11 -28.26
N THR A 182 9.29 -9.10 -29.04
CA THR A 182 9.65 -7.70 -28.78
C THR A 182 9.22 -7.28 -27.39
N TRP A 183 7.97 -7.57 -27.01
CA TRP A 183 7.46 -7.28 -25.69
C TRP A 183 8.19 -8.08 -24.60
N LYS A 184 8.38 -9.41 -24.79
CA LYS A 184 9.09 -10.24 -23.81
C LYS A 184 10.48 -9.73 -23.48
N ASN A 185 11.22 -9.25 -24.50
CA ASN A 185 12.57 -8.72 -24.32
C ASN A 185 12.62 -7.42 -23.50
N LEU A 186 11.50 -6.70 -23.38
CA LEU A 186 11.38 -5.49 -22.58
C LEU A 186 10.92 -5.79 -21.14
N VAL A 187 10.35 -6.97 -20.89
CA VAL A 187 9.93 -7.37 -19.54
C VAL A 187 11.15 -7.67 -18.68
N HIS A 188 11.11 -7.23 -17.42
CA HIS A 188 12.19 -7.51 -16.45
C HIS A 188 12.42 -9.03 -16.30
N PRO A 189 13.68 -9.51 -16.25
CA PRO A 189 13.98 -10.95 -16.16
C PRO A 189 13.31 -11.68 -15.00
N ASP A 190 13.17 -11.06 -13.84
CA ASP A 190 12.51 -11.65 -12.67
C ASP A 190 10.98 -11.77 -12.85
N ASP A 191 10.38 -11.03 -13.77
CA ASP A 191 8.93 -10.96 -13.94
C ASP A 191 8.45 -11.86 -15.11
N ILE A 192 9.29 -12.11 -16.12
CA ILE A 192 8.89 -12.72 -17.40
C ILE A 192 8.21 -14.08 -17.24
N ASP A 193 8.76 -14.99 -16.46
CA ASP A 193 8.22 -16.34 -16.31
C ASP A 193 6.81 -16.32 -15.72
N ARG A 194 6.61 -15.49 -14.70
CA ARG A 194 5.31 -15.29 -14.04
C ARG A 194 4.28 -14.71 -15.01
N ILE A 195 4.68 -13.71 -15.81
CA ILE A 195 3.75 -13.02 -16.71
C ILE A 195 3.36 -13.91 -17.87
N VAL A 196 4.31 -14.65 -18.44
CA VAL A 196 4.02 -15.63 -19.50
C VAL A 196 3.07 -16.72 -19.00
N ALA A 197 3.24 -17.21 -17.77
CA ALA A 197 2.33 -18.18 -17.18
C ALA A 197 0.90 -17.63 -17.03
N LEU A 198 0.74 -16.39 -16.56
CA LEU A 198 -0.58 -15.73 -16.44
C LEU A 198 -1.26 -15.56 -17.81
N LEU A 199 -0.48 -15.17 -18.83
CA LEU A 199 -0.97 -15.03 -20.20
C LEU A 199 -1.45 -16.36 -20.75
N GLN A 200 -0.68 -17.44 -20.55
CA GLN A 200 -1.06 -18.80 -20.98
C GLN A 200 -2.33 -19.30 -20.28
N ASP A 201 -2.44 -19.08 -18.97
CA ASP A 201 -3.62 -19.49 -18.22
C ASP A 201 -4.89 -18.79 -18.72
N HIS A 202 -4.80 -17.50 -19.10
CA HIS A 202 -5.91 -16.78 -19.72
C HIS A 202 -6.24 -17.30 -21.12
N LEU A 203 -5.26 -17.55 -21.96
CA LEU A 203 -5.48 -18.12 -23.31
C LEU A 203 -6.16 -19.49 -23.24
N GLN A 204 -5.80 -20.31 -22.25
CA GLN A 204 -6.43 -21.61 -21.98
C GLN A 204 -7.82 -21.53 -21.34
N GLY A 205 -8.31 -20.31 -21.05
CA GLY A 205 -9.63 -20.09 -20.45
C GLY A 205 -9.71 -20.39 -18.96
N LYS A 206 -8.59 -20.58 -18.26
CA LYS A 206 -8.56 -20.76 -16.80
C LYS A 206 -8.94 -19.49 -16.05
N ASN A 207 -8.63 -18.34 -16.62
CA ASN A 207 -8.96 -17.02 -16.07
C ASN A 207 -9.80 -16.25 -17.09
N SER A 208 -10.83 -15.54 -16.61
CA SER A 208 -11.72 -14.73 -17.45
C SER A 208 -11.04 -13.48 -18.03
N ARG A 209 -9.98 -12.99 -17.40
CA ARG A 209 -9.18 -11.83 -17.84
C ARG A 209 -7.71 -12.08 -17.59
N TYR A 210 -6.88 -11.45 -18.41
CA TYR A 210 -5.45 -11.30 -18.16
C TYR A 210 -5.24 -9.98 -17.41
N GLU A 211 -4.61 -10.03 -16.26
CA GLU A 211 -4.22 -8.86 -15.46
C GLU A 211 -2.88 -9.11 -14.82
N ALA A 212 -1.95 -8.18 -14.99
CA ALA A 212 -0.62 -8.31 -14.45
C ALA A 212 0.03 -6.96 -14.13
N LYS A 213 0.74 -6.88 -13.01
CA LYS A 213 1.69 -5.81 -12.72
C LYS A 213 3.10 -6.35 -12.94
N TYR A 214 3.92 -5.62 -13.69
CA TYR A 214 5.30 -6.00 -13.97
C TYR A 214 6.13 -4.81 -14.43
N ARG A 215 7.43 -5.03 -14.58
CA ARG A 215 8.37 -4.00 -14.99
C ARG A 215 8.69 -4.12 -16.48
N LEU A 216 8.56 -3.00 -17.21
CA LEU A 216 8.98 -2.85 -18.60
C LEU A 216 10.19 -1.93 -18.69
N CYS A 217 11.19 -2.35 -19.45
CA CYS A 217 12.37 -1.56 -19.75
C CYS A 217 12.02 -0.48 -20.78
N ASN A 218 12.29 0.78 -20.44
CA ASN A 218 12.18 1.90 -21.38
C ASN A 218 13.42 2.01 -22.28
N ARG A 219 13.39 2.93 -23.23
CA ARG A 219 14.50 3.19 -24.18
C ARG A 219 15.83 3.48 -23.50
N ASP A 220 15.81 4.15 -22.35
CA ASP A 220 17.01 4.57 -21.61
C ASP A 220 17.56 3.49 -20.69
N GLY A 221 16.96 2.29 -20.69
CA GLY A 221 17.38 1.16 -19.86
C GLY A 221 16.80 1.19 -18.43
N HIS A 222 15.89 2.11 -18.12
CA HIS A 222 15.19 2.16 -16.84
C HIS A 222 13.90 1.33 -16.88
N TYR A 223 13.51 0.79 -15.74
CA TYR A 223 12.27 0.04 -15.63
C TYR A 223 11.12 0.90 -15.14
N LEU A 224 10.00 0.85 -15.87
CA LEU A 224 8.70 1.40 -15.46
C LEU A 224 7.84 0.28 -14.90
N TRP A 225 7.09 0.55 -13.86
CA TRP A 225 6.03 -0.33 -13.41
C TRP A 225 4.79 -0.14 -14.29
N VAL A 226 4.30 -1.23 -14.84
CA VAL A 226 3.08 -1.19 -15.65
C VAL A 226 2.01 -2.11 -15.09
N TYR A 227 0.76 -1.69 -15.26
CA TYR A 227 -0.42 -2.52 -15.07
C TYR A 227 -1.00 -2.86 -16.43
N ASP A 228 -0.93 -4.11 -16.79
CA ASP A 228 -1.34 -4.65 -18.07
C ASP A 228 -2.59 -5.51 -17.89
N ARG A 229 -3.61 -5.25 -18.70
CA ARG A 229 -4.86 -5.99 -18.68
C ARG A 229 -5.35 -6.25 -20.09
N GLY A 230 -5.86 -7.47 -20.32
CA GLY A 230 -6.34 -7.84 -21.63
C GLY A 230 -7.37 -8.96 -21.60
N MET A 231 -7.93 -9.21 -22.76
CA MET A 231 -8.91 -10.28 -22.95
C MET A 231 -8.80 -10.87 -24.35
N VAL A 232 -9.17 -12.14 -24.47
CA VAL A 232 -9.37 -12.76 -25.78
C VAL A 232 -10.59 -12.15 -26.44
N ALA A 233 -10.35 -11.37 -27.51
CA ALA A 233 -11.39 -10.67 -28.27
C ALA A 233 -12.10 -11.58 -29.28
N ARG A 234 -11.40 -12.62 -29.80
CA ARG A 234 -11.95 -13.55 -30.78
C ARG A 234 -11.38 -14.94 -30.59
N ARG A 235 -12.26 -15.94 -30.67
CA ARG A 235 -11.91 -17.37 -30.74
C ARG A 235 -12.42 -17.95 -32.07
N ASP A 236 -11.82 -19.04 -32.53
CA ASP A 236 -12.30 -19.78 -33.71
C ASP A 236 -13.48 -20.69 -33.37
N ALA A 237 -13.96 -21.43 -34.36
CA ALA A 237 -15.09 -22.37 -34.21
C ALA A 237 -14.79 -23.53 -33.23
N ASN A 238 -13.53 -23.80 -32.94
CA ASN A 238 -13.07 -24.83 -32.00
C ASN A 238 -12.82 -24.27 -30.59
N GLY A 239 -13.02 -22.94 -30.39
CA GLY A 239 -12.78 -22.27 -29.13
C GLY A 239 -11.32 -21.79 -28.92
N GLU A 240 -10.44 -21.98 -29.92
CA GLU A 240 -9.05 -21.53 -29.82
C GLU A 240 -8.92 -20.02 -29.99
N PRO A 241 -8.07 -19.35 -29.17
CA PRO A 241 -7.92 -17.91 -29.22
C PRO A 241 -7.23 -17.46 -30.51
N GLN A 242 -7.84 -16.49 -31.21
CA GLN A 242 -7.32 -15.93 -32.45
C GLN A 242 -6.79 -14.50 -32.28
N ARG A 243 -7.39 -13.71 -31.38
CA ARG A 243 -7.02 -12.32 -31.17
C ARG A 243 -7.18 -11.95 -29.69
N MET A 244 -6.20 -11.27 -29.16
CA MET A 244 -6.20 -10.74 -27.80
C MET A 244 -5.91 -9.23 -27.83
N ILE A 245 -6.68 -8.46 -27.07
CA ILE A 245 -6.54 -7.00 -26.98
C ILE A 245 -6.39 -6.60 -25.53
N GLY A 246 -5.69 -5.50 -25.29
CA GLY A 246 -5.53 -4.99 -23.94
C GLY A 246 -4.99 -3.59 -23.87
N LEU A 247 -4.84 -3.16 -22.64
CA LEU A 247 -4.34 -1.84 -22.26
C LEU A 247 -3.22 -2.00 -21.25
N VAL A 248 -2.19 -1.20 -21.40
CA VAL A 248 -1.08 -1.08 -20.44
C VAL A 248 -1.02 0.34 -19.91
N LEU A 249 -0.94 0.45 -18.59
CA LEU A 249 -0.90 1.68 -17.83
C LEU A 249 0.45 1.84 -17.17
N ASP A 250 1.06 3.01 -17.24
CA ASP A 250 2.21 3.34 -16.37
C ASP A 250 1.71 3.62 -14.95
N ILE A 251 2.12 2.76 -14.02
CA ILE A 251 1.80 2.88 -12.59
C ILE A 251 3.05 3.20 -11.75
N THR A 252 4.14 3.65 -12.38
CA THR A 252 5.43 3.88 -11.72
C THR A 252 5.30 4.88 -10.57
N GLU A 253 4.60 5.99 -10.79
CA GLU A 253 4.36 6.96 -9.72
C GLU A 253 3.48 6.39 -8.62
N SER A 254 2.44 5.64 -8.97
CA SER A 254 1.55 4.99 -7.99
C SER A 254 2.29 3.99 -7.11
N GLU A 255 3.12 3.12 -7.71
CA GLU A 255 3.95 2.15 -6.97
C GLU A 255 5.01 2.86 -6.10
N ARG A 256 5.59 3.96 -6.61
CA ARG A 256 6.53 4.80 -5.84
C ARG A 256 5.84 5.42 -4.61
N TYR A 257 4.67 6.03 -4.79
CA TYR A 257 3.91 6.60 -3.68
C TYR A 257 3.46 5.53 -2.69
N ALA A 258 3.03 4.37 -3.18
CA ALA A 258 2.64 3.25 -2.32
C ALA A 258 3.83 2.76 -1.47
N ALA A 259 5.02 2.64 -2.07
CA ALA A 259 6.25 2.27 -1.37
C ALA A 259 6.67 3.34 -0.34
N GLU A 260 6.58 4.62 -0.69
CA GLU A 260 6.88 5.74 0.21
C GLU A 260 5.91 5.79 1.40
N LEU A 261 4.61 5.63 1.15
CA LEU A 261 3.59 5.56 2.19
C LEU A 261 3.81 4.36 3.12
N LEU A 262 4.20 3.22 2.55
CA LEU A 262 4.53 2.03 3.33
C LEU A 262 5.77 2.29 4.21
N GLU A 263 6.80 2.91 3.66
CA GLU A 263 8.01 3.26 4.41
C GLU A 263 7.69 4.26 5.54
N LEU A 264 6.89 5.29 5.28
CA LEU A 264 6.41 6.24 6.30
C LEU A 264 5.60 5.52 7.39
N SER A 265 4.71 4.61 7.01
CA SER A 265 3.91 3.80 7.95
C SER A 265 4.76 2.86 8.82
N GLN A 266 5.97 2.49 8.38
CA GLN A 266 6.87 1.60 9.11
C GLN A 266 7.77 2.33 10.12
N ARG A 267 7.85 3.65 10.05
CA ARG A 267 8.77 4.43 10.87
C ARG A 267 8.05 5.21 11.96
N ASP A 268 8.78 5.49 13.02
CA ASP A 268 8.40 6.42 14.08
C ASP A 268 8.74 7.85 13.64
N GLU A 269 7.77 8.74 13.66
CA GLU A 269 7.90 10.14 13.17
C GLU A 269 8.96 10.95 13.94
N LEU A 270 9.12 10.68 15.24
CA LEU A 270 10.06 11.43 16.08
C LEU A 270 11.51 11.05 15.81
N THR A 271 11.79 9.75 15.68
CA THR A 271 13.16 9.20 15.67
C THR A 271 13.62 8.74 14.30
N GLY A 272 12.69 8.50 13.35
CA GLY A 272 12.98 7.88 12.06
C GLY A 272 13.37 6.40 12.15
N LEU A 273 13.36 5.80 13.34
CA LEU A 273 13.54 4.37 13.54
C LEU A 273 12.29 3.60 13.06
N TYR A 274 12.42 2.29 12.92
CA TYR A 274 11.22 1.47 12.74
C TYR A 274 10.32 1.57 13.97
N ASN A 275 9.00 1.68 13.73
CA ASN A 275 8.03 1.76 14.80
C ASN A 275 7.72 0.38 15.41
N ARG A 276 6.95 0.37 16.49
CA ARG A 276 6.56 -0.84 17.22
C ARG A 276 5.89 -1.89 16.34
N ARG A 277 4.99 -1.46 15.42
CA ARG A 277 4.28 -2.38 14.52
C ARG A 277 5.27 -3.14 13.62
N THR A 278 6.15 -2.43 12.97
CA THR A 278 7.20 -3.03 12.14
C THR A 278 8.13 -3.91 12.98
N GLY A 279 8.40 -3.50 14.22
CA GLY A 279 9.16 -4.29 15.17
C GLY A 279 8.54 -5.67 15.43
N TYR A 280 7.23 -5.75 15.63
CA TYR A 280 6.52 -7.02 15.77
C TYR A 280 6.61 -7.91 14.52
N GLU A 281 6.36 -7.35 13.34
CA GLU A 281 6.41 -8.09 12.07
C GLU A 281 7.82 -8.67 11.80
N MET A 282 8.85 -7.87 12.05
CA MET A 282 10.24 -8.32 11.90
C MET A 282 10.64 -9.33 12.96
N PHE A 283 10.17 -9.17 14.19
CA PHE A 283 10.43 -10.12 15.28
C PHE A 283 9.85 -11.50 14.94
N GLU A 284 8.62 -11.58 14.46
CA GLU A 284 8.01 -12.84 14.00
C GLU A 284 8.87 -13.54 12.93
N ARG A 285 9.33 -12.76 11.96
CA ARG A 285 10.20 -13.25 10.90
C ARG A 285 11.50 -13.81 11.47
N PHE A 286 12.22 -13.04 12.29
CA PHE A 286 13.51 -13.48 12.87
C PHE A 286 13.35 -14.66 13.80
N LEU A 287 12.31 -14.69 14.61
CA LEU A 287 12.03 -15.81 15.50
C LEU A 287 11.77 -17.10 14.70
N ARG A 288 11.02 -17.02 13.60
CA ARG A 288 10.79 -18.14 12.69
C ARG A 288 12.10 -18.63 12.05
N ASP A 289 12.90 -17.71 11.50
CA ASP A 289 14.17 -18.02 10.84
C ASP A 289 15.17 -18.63 11.82
N CYS A 290 15.27 -18.10 13.04
CA CYS A 290 16.14 -18.63 14.08
C CYS A 290 15.69 -20.02 14.56
N ARG A 291 14.37 -20.23 14.69
CA ARG A 291 13.78 -21.54 15.04
C ARG A 291 14.11 -22.61 13.98
N LEU A 292 13.90 -22.30 12.70
CA LEU A 292 14.20 -23.22 11.60
C LEU A 292 15.69 -23.49 11.45
N GLY A 293 16.52 -22.49 11.68
CA GLY A 293 17.97 -22.60 11.56
C GLY A 293 18.69 -23.08 12.83
N GLY A 294 17.99 -23.34 13.92
CA GLY A 294 18.58 -23.70 15.23
C GLY A 294 19.55 -22.63 15.74
N LYS A 295 19.27 -21.33 15.47
CA LYS A 295 20.13 -20.21 15.83
C LYS A 295 19.49 -19.37 16.95
N PRO A 296 20.30 -18.77 17.84
CA PRO A 296 19.78 -17.89 18.90
C PRO A 296 19.25 -16.57 18.31
N LEU A 297 18.28 -15.98 19.01
CA LEU A 297 17.85 -14.61 18.81
C LEU A 297 17.95 -13.87 20.14
N GLN A 298 18.69 -12.77 20.19
CA GLN A 298 18.74 -11.93 21.38
C GLN A 298 17.76 -10.77 21.23
N VAL A 299 17.07 -10.49 22.30
CA VAL A 299 16.07 -9.42 22.42
C VAL A 299 16.49 -8.50 23.55
N VAL A 300 16.57 -7.21 23.28
CA VAL A 300 16.92 -6.22 24.29
C VAL A 300 15.82 -5.19 24.39
N MET A 301 15.24 -5.02 25.57
CA MET A 301 14.38 -3.89 25.90
C MET A 301 15.21 -2.83 26.60
N LEU A 302 15.20 -1.60 26.09
CA LEU A 302 15.98 -0.47 26.60
C LEU A 302 15.05 0.69 26.90
N ASP A 303 15.31 1.40 27.98
CA ASP A 303 14.54 2.56 28.42
C ASP A 303 15.48 3.66 28.94
N ILE A 304 15.19 4.92 28.62
CA ILE A 304 15.96 6.08 29.02
C ILE A 304 15.74 6.34 30.50
N ASP A 305 16.82 6.32 31.27
CA ASP A 305 16.76 6.58 32.70
C ASP A 305 16.35 8.03 33.00
N HIS A 306 15.49 8.19 33.99
CA HIS A 306 15.04 9.51 34.48
C HIS A 306 14.41 10.42 33.40
N PHE A 307 13.75 9.82 32.38
CA PHE A 307 13.15 10.58 31.28
C PHE A 307 12.01 11.49 31.74
N LYS A 308 11.14 11.02 32.64
CA LYS A 308 10.06 11.83 33.19
C LYS A 308 10.61 13.07 33.96
N PRO A 309 11.55 12.96 34.90
CA PRO A 309 12.21 14.13 35.50
C PRO A 309 12.83 15.10 34.51
N LEU A 310 13.38 14.61 33.38
CA LEU A 310 13.92 15.45 32.33
C LEU A 310 12.80 16.27 31.67
N ASN A 311 11.69 15.62 31.31
CA ASN A 311 10.52 16.31 30.77
C ASN A 311 9.93 17.34 31.73
N ASP A 312 9.83 16.97 33.03
CA ASP A 312 9.27 17.85 34.05
C ASP A 312 10.15 19.11 34.29
N ALA A 313 11.47 18.95 34.10
CA ALA A 313 12.43 20.07 34.30
C ALA A 313 12.63 20.96 33.06
N TYR A 314 12.65 20.37 31.85
CA TYR A 314 13.05 21.04 30.60
C TYR A 314 11.95 21.08 29.55
N GLY A 315 10.79 20.49 29.82
CA GLY A 315 9.65 20.42 28.89
C GLY A 315 9.73 19.28 27.87
N HIS A 316 8.58 18.95 27.29
CA HIS A 316 8.43 17.85 26.34
C HIS A 316 9.28 18.01 25.07
N GLN A 317 9.51 19.23 24.61
CA GLN A 317 10.32 19.48 23.42
C GLN A 317 11.79 19.03 23.64
N GLU A 318 12.32 19.28 24.83
CA GLU A 318 13.66 18.83 25.19
C GLU A 318 13.71 17.32 25.38
N GLY A 319 12.67 16.70 25.95
CA GLY A 319 12.51 15.26 26.00
C GLY A 319 12.51 14.61 24.62
N ASP A 320 11.80 15.19 23.66
CA ASP A 320 11.80 14.76 22.27
C ASP A 320 13.21 14.81 21.63
N ARG A 321 14.00 15.86 21.95
CA ARG A 321 15.39 15.98 21.50
C ARG A 321 16.27 14.91 22.14
N ALA A 322 16.09 14.62 23.43
CA ALA A 322 16.79 13.58 24.14
C ALA A 322 16.48 12.19 23.51
N ILE A 323 15.23 11.89 23.20
CA ILE A 323 14.84 10.65 22.49
C ILE A 323 15.53 10.57 21.13
N ARG A 324 15.51 11.65 20.33
CA ARG A 324 16.22 11.69 19.02
C ARG A 324 17.72 11.50 19.17
N HIS A 325 18.31 12.06 20.22
CA HIS A 325 19.73 11.89 20.53
C HIS A 325 20.06 10.41 20.81
N VAL A 326 19.31 9.77 21.72
CA VAL A 326 19.47 8.35 22.06
C VAL A 326 19.28 7.47 20.82
N ALA A 327 18.24 7.68 20.06
CA ALA A 327 17.95 6.95 18.84
C ALA A 327 19.12 7.02 17.84
N ARG A 328 19.69 8.20 17.65
CA ARG A 328 20.83 8.43 16.76
C ARG A 328 22.10 7.74 17.23
N GLU A 329 22.42 7.84 18.52
CA GLU A 329 23.61 7.20 19.09
C GLU A 329 23.50 5.67 19.08
N LEU A 330 22.32 5.11 19.39
CA LEU A 330 22.06 3.67 19.26
C LEU A 330 22.25 3.23 17.82
N ARG A 331 21.62 3.93 16.85
CA ARG A 331 21.70 3.58 15.43
C ARG A 331 23.11 3.61 14.88
N ARG A 332 23.94 4.58 15.28
CA ARG A 332 25.36 4.69 14.89
C ARG A 332 26.21 3.54 15.40
N SER A 333 25.83 2.97 16.53
CA SER A 333 26.56 1.91 17.20
C SER A 333 26.22 0.50 16.69
N LEU A 334 25.12 0.37 15.91
CA LEU A 334 24.63 -0.89 15.37
C LEU A 334 25.16 -1.14 13.95
N ARG A 335 25.34 -2.43 13.62
CA ARG A 335 25.80 -2.90 12.31
C ARG A 335 24.65 -3.36 11.45
N SER A 336 24.94 -3.63 10.17
CA SER A 336 24.00 -4.30 9.27
C SER A 336 23.61 -5.67 9.84
N GLY A 337 22.29 -5.95 9.87
CA GLY A 337 21.74 -7.16 10.49
C GLY A 337 21.39 -7.04 11.97
N GLU A 338 21.70 -5.91 12.61
CA GLU A 338 21.27 -5.56 13.96
C GLU A 338 20.12 -4.54 13.86
N TRP A 339 19.02 -4.75 14.58
CA TRP A 339 17.76 -4.03 14.35
C TRP A 339 17.35 -3.23 15.57
N LEU A 340 16.90 -2.01 15.34
CA LEU A 340 16.49 -1.06 16.37
C LEU A 340 15.11 -0.49 16.04
N PHE A 341 14.24 -0.51 17.04
CA PHE A 341 12.85 -0.05 16.95
C PHE A 341 12.53 0.89 18.10
N ARG A 342 11.72 1.90 17.86
CA ARG A 342 11.07 2.62 18.95
C ARG A 342 9.86 1.83 19.39
N TRP A 343 9.88 1.36 20.63
CA TRP A 343 8.85 0.47 21.15
C TRP A 343 7.66 1.22 21.79
N GLY A 344 7.92 2.37 22.40
CA GLY A 344 6.94 3.25 23.03
C GLY A 344 7.67 4.48 23.57
N GLY A 345 7.01 5.52 23.99
CA GLY A 345 7.57 6.71 24.67
C GLY A 345 9.08 6.88 24.60
N GLU A 346 9.75 6.51 25.68
CA GLU A 346 11.21 6.49 25.85
C GLU A 346 11.84 5.08 25.71
N GLU A 347 11.06 4.08 25.25
CA GLU A 347 11.48 2.69 25.15
C GLU A 347 11.93 2.30 23.76
N PHE A 348 12.98 1.48 23.68
CA PHE A 348 13.52 0.94 22.45
C PHE A 348 13.63 -0.59 22.53
N LEU A 349 13.31 -1.26 21.43
CA LEU A 349 13.54 -2.69 21.25
C LEU A 349 14.69 -2.89 20.27
N LEU A 350 15.62 -3.78 20.62
CA LEU A 350 16.68 -4.20 19.73
C LEU A 350 16.60 -5.72 19.51
N LEU A 351 16.78 -6.14 18.27
CA LEU A 351 16.77 -7.54 17.87
C LEU A 351 18.10 -7.91 17.20
N PHE A 352 18.69 -9.02 17.67
CA PHE A 352 19.97 -9.51 17.21
C PHE A 352 19.86 -10.99 16.81
N PRO A 353 19.46 -11.27 15.56
CA PRO A 353 19.38 -12.65 15.08
C PRO A 353 20.77 -13.27 14.91
N LYS A 354 20.89 -14.55 15.28
CA LYS A 354 22.09 -15.38 15.10
C LYS A 354 23.32 -14.91 15.92
N ILE A 355 23.09 -14.20 17.02
CA ILE A 355 24.11 -13.73 17.95
C ILE A 355 23.93 -14.42 19.29
N ASP A 356 25.03 -14.84 19.93
CA ASP A 356 25.01 -15.45 21.26
C ASP A 356 24.90 -14.42 22.39
N HIS A 357 24.48 -14.88 23.56
CA HIS A 357 24.23 -14.05 24.73
C HIS A 357 25.50 -13.31 25.21
N ALA A 358 26.66 -13.94 25.20
CA ALA A 358 27.90 -13.32 25.67
C ALA A 358 28.31 -12.12 24.80
N ARG A 359 28.10 -12.25 23.48
CA ARG A 359 28.41 -11.17 22.53
C ARG A 359 27.45 -10.00 22.66
N ILE A 360 26.14 -10.25 22.90
CA ILE A 360 25.22 -9.15 23.12
C ILE A 360 25.46 -8.42 24.42
N GLN A 361 25.80 -9.13 25.49
CA GLN A 361 26.22 -8.48 26.75
C GLN A 361 27.43 -7.56 26.54
N GLN A 362 28.47 -8.00 25.83
CA GLN A 362 29.63 -7.18 25.52
C GLN A 362 29.26 -5.94 24.67
N LEU A 363 28.37 -6.11 23.70
CA LEU A 363 27.91 -5.00 22.86
C LEU A 363 27.19 -3.97 23.73
N MET A 364 26.23 -4.41 24.51
CA MET A 364 25.41 -3.53 25.35
C MET A 364 26.25 -2.83 26.41
N GLN A 365 27.25 -3.50 27.01
CA GLN A 365 28.21 -2.87 27.95
C GLN A 365 29.05 -1.78 27.26
N ARG A 366 29.47 -1.98 26.01
CA ARG A 366 30.17 -0.94 25.25
C ARG A 366 29.27 0.25 24.98
N LEU A 367 27.99 0.01 24.60
CA LEU A 367 27.01 1.05 24.40
C LEU A 367 26.80 1.87 25.67
N LEU A 368 26.62 1.21 26.81
CA LEU A 368 26.43 1.88 28.10
C LEU A 368 27.63 2.76 28.45
N LYS A 369 28.84 2.25 28.25
CA LYS A 369 30.08 3.05 28.46
C LYS A 369 30.15 4.26 27.51
N HIS A 370 29.75 4.09 26.26
CA HIS A 370 29.70 5.19 25.29
C HIS A 370 28.74 6.29 25.74
N PHE A 371 27.53 5.93 26.15
CA PHE A 371 26.53 6.90 26.65
C PHE A 371 27.03 7.62 27.90
N ASN A 372 27.64 6.91 28.85
CA ASN A 372 28.23 7.52 30.05
C ASN A 372 29.39 8.49 29.73
N ALA A 373 30.10 8.28 28.62
CA ALA A 373 31.20 9.14 28.19
C ALA A 373 30.79 10.30 27.29
N THR A 374 29.54 10.28 26.77
CA THR A 374 29.04 11.26 25.80
C THR A 374 27.79 11.95 26.38
N PRO A 375 27.98 13.01 27.21
CA PRO A 375 26.86 13.69 27.82
C PRO A 375 26.01 14.37 26.79
N TYR A 376 24.72 14.44 27.06
CA TYR A 376 23.74 15.17 26.26
C TYR A 376 23.80 16.67 26.57
N VAL A 377 23.80 17.51 25.54
CA VAL A 377 23.75 18.97 25.70
C VAL A 377 22.40 19.48 25.23
N THR A 378 21.66 20.15 26.10
CA THR A 378 20.36 20.76 25.79
C THR A 378 20.51 21.94 24.82
N GLU A 379 19.42 22.42 24.26
CA GLU A 379 19.43 23.62 23.39
C GLU A 379 19.96 24.86 24.12
N GLU A 380 19.72 24.94 25.41
CA GLU A 380 20.20 26.03 26.26
C GLU A 380 21.69 25.88 26.68
N GLY A 381 22.37 24.83 26.20
CA GLY A 381 23.77 24.57 26.51
C GLY A 381 24.01 23.86 27.84
N VAL A 382 22.97 23.37 28.50
CA VAL A 382 23.11 22.63 29.77
C VAL A 382 23.54 21.20 29.46
N THR A 383 24.59 20.76 30.11
CA THR A 383 25.10 19.37 29.95
C THR A 383 24.40 18.45 30.96
N LEU A 384 23.71 17.43 30.45
CA LEU A 384 22.97 16.46 31.24
C LEU A 384 23.55 15.05 31.06
N PRO A 385 23.67 14.26 32.15
CA PRO A 385 23.97 12.84 32.03
C PRO A 385 22.70 12.13 31.49
N LEU A 386 22.81 11.55 30.31
CA LEU A 386 21.73 10.77 29.73
C LEU A 386 22.16 9.31 29.71
N THR A 387 21.53 8.49 30.56
CA THR A 387 21.83 7.06 30.69
C THR A 387 20.61 6.22 30.29
N PHE A 388 20.80 4.94 30.15
CA PHE A 388 19.72 3.98 29.91
C PHE A 388 19.87 2.73 30.76
N SER A 389 18.77 2.09 31.06
CA SER A 389 18.71 0.72 31.57
C SER A 389 18.26 -0.23 30.46
N ALA A 390 18.77 -1.47 30.49
CA ALA A 390 18.38 -2.47 29.50
C ALA A 390 18.20 -3.85 30.12
N GLY A 391 17.24 -4.61 29.57
CA GLY A 391 17.00 -6.01 29.88
C GLY A 391 17.21 -6.86 28.64
N ILE A 392 17.95 -7.97 28.78
CA ILE A 392 18.24 -8.93 27.71
C ILE A 392 17.42 -10.20 27.92
N SER A 393 16.87 -10.75 26.85
CA SER A 393 16.32 -12.10 26.80
C SER A 393 16.80 -12.85 25.57
N SER A 394 16.90 -14.16 25.66
CA SER A 394 17.45 -15.05 24.63
C SER A 394 16.43 -16.10 24.21
N PHE A 395 16.24 -16.27 22.89
CA PHE A 395 15.59 -17.46 22.34
C PHE A 395 16.66 -18.55 22.10
N PRO A 396 16.42 -19.81 22.47
CA PRO A 396 15.19 -20.34 23.07
C PRO A 396 15.13 -20.29 24.62
N GLU A 397 16.18 -19.90 25.31
CA GLU A 397 16.39 -20.07 26.77
C GLU A 397 15.30 -19.37 27.61
N ASN A 398 14.89 -18.16 27.22
CA ASN A 398 13.94 -17.35 27.98
C ASN A 398 12.50 -17.41 27.43
N GLY A 399 12.27 -18.17 26.35
CA GLY A 399 10.95 -18.35 25.78
C GLY A 399 10.95 -18.74 24.31
N ASN A 400 9.78 -19.21 23.83
CA ASN A 400 9.58 -19.68 22.47
C ASN A 400 8.56 -18.81 21.69
N SER A 401 8.05 -17.74 22.28
CA SER A 401 7.15 -16.80 21.66
C SER A 401 7.62 -15.36 21.87
N ILE A 402 7.18 -14.44 21.01
CA ILE A 402 7.49 -13.01 21.13
C ILE A 402 7.08 -12.51 22.52
N GLN A 403 5.85 -12.86 22.93
CA GLN A 403 5.33 -12.44 24.23
C GLN A 403 6.26 -12.85 25.39
N GLN A 404 6.68 -14.12 25.42
CA GLN A 404 7.57 -14.65 26.48
C GLN A 404 8.91 -13.93 26.49
N LEU A 405 9.49 -13.69 25.31
CA LEU A 405 10.79 -13.03 25.16
C LEU A 405 10.71 -11.56 25.56
N VAL A 406 9.67 -10.84 25.16
CA VAL A 406 9.44 -9.45 25.57
C VAL A 406 9.22 -9.36 27.09
N GLU A 407 8.33 -10.18 27.66
CA GLU A 407 8.09 -10.23 29.11
C GLU A 407 9.36 -10.56 29.90
N SER A 408 10.23 -11.43 29.37
CA SER A 408 11.49 -11.77 30.00
C SER A 408 12.47 -10.59 29.96
N ALA A 409 12.58 -9.90 28.82
CA ALA A 409 13.39 -8.69 28.68
C ALA A 409 12.87 -7.56 29.58
N ASP A 410 11.55 -7.36 29.67
CA ASP A 410 10.94 -6.35 30.55
C ASP A 410 11.20 -6.63 32.04
N ARG A 411 11.12 -7.89 32.46
CA ARG A 411 11.51 -8.27 33.84
C ARG A 411 12.98 -7.98 34.13
N ALA A 412 13.88 -8.22 33.16
CA ALA A 412 15.28 -7.88 33.29
C ALA A 412 15.50 -6.36 33.34
N LEU A 413 14.82 -5.60 32.48
CA LEU A 413 14.83 -4.14 32.48
C LEU A 413 14.32 -3.58 33.83
N TYR A 414 13.26 -4.14 34.37
CA TYR A 414 12.75 -3.76 35.68
C TYR A 414 13.79 -3.98 36.79
N ARG A 415 14.52 -5.14 36.78
CA ARG A 415 15.64 -5.37 37.70
C ARG A 415 16.75 -4.33 37.53
N ALA A 416 17.10 -3.99 36.29
CA ALA A 416 18.09 -2.96 36.01
C ALA A 416 17.68 -1.59 36.62
N LYS A 417 16.43 -1.19 36.44
CA LYS A 417 15.87 0.05 37.00
C LYS A 417 15.82 0.03 38.52
N SER A 418 15.39 -1.07 39.15
CA SER A 418 15.27 -1.20 40.61
C SER A 418 16.61 -1.32 41.31
N SER A 419 17.66 -1.85 40.66
CA SER A 419 19.00 -2.01 41.18
C SER A 419 19.90 -0.76 41.02
N GLY A 420 19.31 0.41 40.66
CA GLY A 420 20.02 1.69 40.62
C GLY A 420 20.26 2.25 39.21
N ARG A 421 19.56 1.70 38.17
CA ARG A 421 19.61 2.16 36.78
C ARG A 421 21.04 2.13 36.16
N ASN A 422 21.17 2.73 34.95
CA ASN A 422 22.45 2.81 34.23
C ASN A 422 23.19 1.45 34.16
N ARG A 423 22.41 0.39 33.81
CA ARG A 423 22.93 -0.99 33.76
C ARG A 423 22.14 -1.88 32.85
N ILE A 424 22.66 -3.05 32.64
CA ILE A 424 22.13 -4.10 31.80
C ILE A 424 21.93 -5.35 32.65
N GLU A 425 20.79 -5.96 32.58
CA GLU A 425 20.43 -7.21 33.21
C GLU A 425 19.93 -8.21 32.15
N GLY A 426 20.22 -9.52 32.37
CA GLY A 426 19.78 -10.56 31.43
C GLY A 426 19.99 -11.96 31.94
#